data_89f5b28288b4d1372a0ecf941aef2428
#
_entry.id   89f5b28288b4d1372a0ecf941aef2428
#
_cell.length_a   1.000
_cell.length_b   1.000
_cell.length_c   1.000
_cell.angle_alpha   90.00
_cell.angle_beta   90.00
_cell.angle_gamma   90.00
#
_symmetry.space_group_name_H-M   'P 1'
#
loop_
_entity.id
_entity.type
_entity.pdbx_description
1 polymer ?
#
loop_
_entity_poly.entity_id
_entity_poly.type
_entity_poly.pdbx_seq_one_letter_code
_entity_poly.pdbx_strand_id
1 'polypeptide(L)'
;MDKKNFVVDNNPYDLGKDVYKKHHDVRDVHPILLTLILELDRVCRKNNIPYALSFGSALGIVNYGGFIPWDDDMDVAIDYFDVPRLVDALKNDLGEEFAFDCYEDNKRFNVLIPTFKIRYKNSYIKEKYWYTLPNRCKNSDGIFIDIVALMGIPEDPKEHYKLIKYSKRRMVPYVALDAFLRIHPYGMKKKLKDLERKVAEEYRDSPMVSQTVIIPFQD
;
A
#
# COMPACT_ATOMS: atom_id res chain seq x y z
N MET A 1 10.82 -5.84 18.62
CA MET A 1 10.43 -5.93 17.18
C MET A 1 9.80 -7.29 16.98
N ASP A 2 8.49 -7.35 16.78
CA ASP A 2 7.82 -8.63 16.49
C ASP A 2 8.20 -9.05 15.07
N LYS A 3 8.84 -10.22 14.96
CA LYS A 3 9.19 -10.80 13.67
C LYS A 3 7.90 -11.12 12.93
N LYS A 4 7.71 -10.53 11.76
CA LYS A 4 6.64 -10.93 10.83
C LYS A 4 6.89 -12.39 10.43
N ASN A 5 5.87 -13.24 10.49
CA ASN A 5 5.96 -14.60 9.99
C ASN A 5 5.51 -14.59 8.52
N PHE A 6 6.39 -14.92 7.63
CA PHE A 6 6.08 -15.13 6.23
C PHE A 6 6.54 -16.55 5.79
N VAL A 7 5.87 -17.08 4.81
CA VAL A 7 6.14 -18.37 4.24
C VAL A 7 6.18 -18.24 2.72
N VAL A 8 7.26 -18.70 2.13
CA VAL A 8 7.38 -18.86 0.69
C VAL A 8 7.14 -20.33 0.39
N ASP A 9 6.05 -20.66 -0.28
CA ASP A 9 5.73 -22.02 -0.68
C ASP A 9 5.18 -22.02 -2.11
N ASN A 10 5.47 -23.13 -2.83
CA ASN A 10 4.95 -23.38 -4.17
C ASN A 10 3.49 -23.86 -4.16
N ASN A 11 2.90 -24.09 -2.99
CA ASN A 11 1.50 -24.48 -2.83
C ASN A 11 0.83 -23.75 -1.67
N PRO A 12 0.14 -22.61 -1.92
CA PRO A 12 -0.47 -21.82 -0.86
C PRO A 12 -1.63 -22.51 -0.12
N TYR A 13 -2.08 -23.67 -0.57
CA TYR A 13 -3.22 -24.39 0.01
C TYR A 13 -2.84 -25.59 0.86
N ASP A 14 -1.58 -26.01 0.88
CA ASP A 14 -1.11 -27.17 1.67
C ASP A 14 -0.05 -26.73 2.70
N LEU A 15 -0.39 -25.74 3.48
CA LEU A 15 0.41 -25.30 4.61
C LEU A 15 0.07 -26.18 5.81
N GLY A 16 0.78 -27.28 5.99
CA GLY A 16 0.69 -28.07 7.22
C GLY A 16 0.93 -27.18 8.46
N LYS A 17 0.31 -27.54 9.59
CA LYS A 17 0.34 -26.76 10.86
C LYS A 17 1.75 -26.40 11.35
N ASP A 18 2.79 -27.06 10.85
CA ASP A 18 4.18 -26.86 11.25
C ASP A 18 4.89 -25.73 10.50
N VAL A 19 4.35 -25.28 9.37
CA VAL A 19 4.93 -24.18 8.57
C VAL A 19 4.89 -22.85 9.34
N TYR A 20 3.89 -22.65 10.19
CA TYR A 20 3.76 -21.47 11.04
C TYR A 20 4.83 -21.36 12.15
N LYS A 21 5.65 -22.38 12.36
CA LYS A 21 6.71 -22.41 13.37
C LYS A 21 8.10 -22.12 12.82
N LYS A 22 8.29 -22.11 11.49
CA LYS A 22 9.58 -21.75 10.90
C LYS A 22 9.78 -20.24 10.99
N HIS A 23 10.83 -19.84 11.70
CA HIS A 23 11.32 -18.47 11.66
C HIS A 23 12.15 -18.32 10.38
N HIS A 24 11.64 -17.52 9.44
CA HIS A 24 12.39 -17.10 8.26
C HIS A 24 13.20 -15.84 8.56
N ASP A 25 14.35 -15.71 7.92
CA ASP A 25 15.10 -14.45 7.92
C ASP A 25 14.32 -13.43 7.09
N VAL A 26 14.30 -12.18 7.52
CA VAL A 26 13.68 -11.08 6.76
C VAL A 26 14.23 -11.01 5.34
N ARG A 27 15.52 -11.30 5.15
CA ARG A 27 16.17 -11.31 3.84
C ARG A 27 15.63 -12.35 2.87
N ASP A 28 14.92 -13.38 3.34
CA ASP A 28 14.30 -14.38 2.45
C ASP A 28 13.13 -13.78 1.65
N VAL A 29 12.57 -12.64 2.08
CA VAL A 29 11.51 -11.94 1.35
C VAL A 29 12.06 -11.03 0.23
N HIS A 30 13.30 -10.57 0.34
CA HIS A 30 13.89 -9.61 -0.61
C HIS A 30 13.87 -10.08 -2.08
N PRO A 31 14.15 -11.35 -2.43
CA PRO A 31 14.04 -11.82 -3.81
C PRO A 31 12.62 -11.69 -4.38
N ILE A 32 11.59 -11.89 -3.54
CA ILE A 32 10.18 -11.76 -3.95
C ILE A 32 9.82 -10.29 -4.12
N LEU A 33 10.24 -9.42 -3.20
CA LEU A 33 10.07 -7.97 -3.33
C LEU A 33 10.76 -7.45 -4.60
N LEU A 34 11.97 -7.94 -4.91
CA LEU A 34 12.66 -7.61 -6.16
C LEU A 34 11.86 -8.06 -7.39
N THR A 35 11.29 -9.26 -7.36
CA THR A 35 10.44 -9.75 -8.45
C THR A 35 9.20 -8.86 -8.64
N LEU A 36 8.57 -8.43 -7.56
CA LEU A 36 7.41 -7.54 -7.58
C LEU A 36 7.74 -6.16 -8.14
N ILE A 37 8.86 -5.56 -7.73
CA ILE A 37 9.24 -4.23 -8.24
C ILE A 37 9.67 -4.29 -9.71
N LEU A 38 10.34 -5.35 -10.15
CA LEU A 38 10.70 -5.54 -11.55
C LEU A 38 9.45 -5.71 -12.44
N GLU A 39 8.43 -6.39 -11.96
CA GLU A 39 7.14 -6.49 -12.65
C GLU A 39 6.41 -5.14 -12.71
N LEU A 40 6.38 -4.39 -11.61
CA LEU A 40 5.85 -3.03 -11.61
C LEU A 40 6.61 -2.14 -12.59
N ASP A 41 7.95 -2.19 -12.59
CA ASP A 41 8.80 -1.42 -13.51
C ASP A 41 8.45 -1.73 -14.96
N ARG A 42 8.32 -3.02 -15.30
CA ARG A 42 7.92 -3.47 -16.64
C ARG A 42 6.57 -2.87 -17.07
N VAL A 43 5.56 -2.95 -16.20
CA VAL A 43 4.22 -2.41 -16.47
C VAL A 43 4.27 -0.88 -16.59
N CYS A 44 4.94 -0.20 -15.68
CA CYS A 44 5.06 1.26 -15.67
C CYS A 44 5.79 1.78 -16.91
N ARG A 45 6.93 1.19 -17.29
CA ARG A 45 7.68 1.58 -18.50
C ARG A 45 6.86 1.37 -19.76
N LYS A 46 6.17 0.23 -19.89
CA LYS A 46 5.31 -0.06 -21.04
C LYS A 46 4.22 1.00 -21.23
N ASN A 47 3.71 1.55 -20.13
CA ASN A 47 2.58 2.49 -20.10
C ASN A 47 3.00 3.96 -19.87
N ASN A 48 4.31 4.25 -19.84
CA ASN A 48 4.87 5.58 -19.57
C ASN A 48 4.33 6.20 -18.26
N ILE A 49 4.27 5.40 -17.19
CA ILE A 49 3.85 5.83 -15.86
C ILE A 49 5.10 6.05 -15.01
N PRO A 50 5.42 7.29 -14.61
CA PRO A 50 6.55 7.55 -13.73
C PRO A 50 6.26 7.05 -12.32
N TYR A 51 7.27 6.50 -11.68
CA TYR A 51 7.21 6.10 -10.27
C TYR A 51 8.58 6.34 -9.60
N ALA A 52 8.60 6.33 -8.29
CA ALA A 52 9.82 6.42 -7.50
C ALA A 52 9.76 5.47 -6.30
N LEU A 53 10.90 4.99 -5.83
CA LEU A 53 10.97 4.36 -4.52
C LEU A 53 10.71 5.40 -3.43
N SER A 54 10.07 4.99 -2.33
CA SER A 54 9.73 5.88 -1.23
C SER A 54 10.09 5.28 0.12
N PHE A 55 10.02 6.08 1.17
CA PHE A 55 10.27 5.69 2.57
C PHE A 55 11.53 4.84 2.78
N GLY A 56 11.39 3.71 3.45
CA GLY A 56 12.47 2.75 3.73
C GLY A 56 13.15 2.25 2.46
N SER A 57 12.40 2.03 1.40
CA SER A 57 12.96 1.57 0.12
C SER A 57 13.89 2.59 -0.53
N ALA A 58 13.53 3.87 -0.53
CA ALA A 58 14.41 4.94 -1.03
C ALA A 58 15.66 5.09 -0.14
N LEU A 59 15.48 5.04 1.17
CA LEU A 59 16.59 5.11 2.14
C LEU A 59 17.55 3.92 1.97
N GLY A 60 17.02 2.74 1.69
CA GLY A 60 17.78 1.53 1.43
C GLY A 60 18.73 1.68 0.26
N ILE A 61 18.26 2.20 -0.85
CA ILE A 61 19.11 2.47 -2.03
C ILE A 61 20.22 3.46 -1.69
N VAL A 62 19.91 4.55 -0.99
CA VAL A 62 20.91 5.60 -0.69
C VAL A 62 21.98 5.10 0.29
N ASN A 63 21.59 4.36 1.32
CA ASN A 63 22.52 4.00 2.41
C ASN A 63 23.13 2.61 2.27
N TYR A 64 22.46 1.68 1.57
CA TYR A 64 22.88 0.28 1.47
C TYR A 64 23.08 -0.20 0.03
N GLY A 65 22.74 0.62 -0.97
CA GLY A 65 22.77 0.22 -2.37
C GLY A 65 21.71 -0.84 -2.74
N GLY A 66 20.69 -1.02 -1.91
CA GLY A 66 19.63 -2.02 -2.06
C GLY A 66 18.65 -1.99 -0.89
N PHE A 67 18.13 -3.14 -0.52
CA PHE A 67 17.25 -3.25 0.64
C PHE A 67 17.98 -2.91 1.94
N ILE A 68 17.26 -2.31 2.89
CA ILE A 68 17.72 -2.27 4.28
C ILE A 68 17.71 -3.72 4.79
N PRO A 69 18.85 -4.23 5.35
CA PRO A 69 19.00 -5.67 5.64
C PRO A 69 17.96 -6.29 6.58
N TRP A 70 17.28 -5.48 7.37
CA TRP A 70 16.25 -5.90 8.34
C TRP A 70 14.85 -5.44 7.97
N ASP A 71 14.67 -4.87 6.79
CA ASP A 71 13.37 -4.42 6.28
C ASP A 71 12.68 -5.53 5.50
N ASP A 72 11.38 -5.68 5.67
CA ASP A 72 10.59 -6.76 5.07
C ASP A 72 9.47 -6.27 4.15
N ASP A 73 9.50 -4.98 3.83
CA ASP A 73 8.56 -4.35 2.91
C ASP A 73 9.25 -3.51 1.83
N MET A 74 8.49 -3.06 0.87
CA MET A 74 8.91 -2.16 -0.17
C MET A 74 7.80 -1.19 -0.50
N ASP A 75 8.16 0.09 -0.51
CA ASP A 75 7.27 1.20 -0.79
C ASP A 75 7.64 1.91 -2.09
N VAL A 76 6.62 2.18 -2.88
CA VAL A 76 6.71 2.91 -4.15
C VAL A 76 5.73 4.08 -4.14
N ALA A 77 6.13 5.19 -4.71
CA ALA A 77 5.29 6.36 -4.89
C ALA A 77 4.96 6.61 -6.36
N ILE A 78 3.73 7.01 -6.63
CA ILE A 78 3.27 7.50 -7.94
C ILE A 78 2.54 8.84 -7.77
N ASP A 79 2.40 9.59 -8.85
CA ASP A 79 1.53 10.76 -8.85
C ASP A 79 0.06 10.34 -8.66
N TYR A 80 -0.70 11.09 -7.87
CA TYR A 80 -2.12 10.82 -7.62
C TYR A 80 -2.94 10.78 -8.91
N PHE A 81 -2.61 11.62 -9.87
CA PHE A 81 -3.32 11.70 -11.15
C PHE A 81 -2.97 10.58 -12.13
N ASP A 82 -1.89 9.83 -11.87
CA ASP A 82 -1.55 8.62 -12.61
C ASP A 82 -2.25 7.35 -12.06
N VAL A 83 -2.96 7.44 -10.91
CA VAL A 83 -3.69 6.31 -10.33
C VAL A 83 -4.63 5.61 -11.32
N PRO A 84 -5.50 6.31 -12.07
CA PRO A 84 -6.39 5.65 -13.04
C PRO A 84 -5.60 4.92 -14.15
N ARG A 85 -4.52 5.54 -14.65
CA ARG A 85 -3.66 4.95 -15.68
C ARG A 85 -2.97 3.68 -15.17
N LEU A 86 -2.50 3.69 -13.91
CA LEU A 86 -1.88 2.51 -13.31
C LEU A 86 -2.90 1.37 -13.12
N VAL A 87 -4.14 1.68 -12.71
CA VAL A 87 -5.21 0.67 -12.60
C VAL A 87 -5.45 -0.01 -13.94
N ASP A 88 -5.56 0.76 -15.02
CA ASP A 88 -5.81 0.23 -16.36
C ASP A 88 -4.59 -0.58 -16.86
N ALA A 89 -3.37 -0.09 -16.61
CA ALA A 89 -2.14 -0.81 -16.94
C ALA A 89 -2.03 -2.14 -16.20
N LEU A 90 -2.30 -2.17 -14.89
CA LEU A 90 -2.25 -3.39 -14.10
C LEU A 90 -3.32 -4.41 -14.54
N LYS A 91 -4.51 -3.96 -14.94
CA LYS A 91 -5.56 -4.86 -15.47
C LYS A 91 -5.17 -5.54 -16.76
N ASN A 92 -4.46 -4.83 -17.63
CA ASN A 92 -4.17 -5.30 -18.99
C ASN A 92 -2.81 -6.00 -19.10
N ASP A 93 -1.85 -5.63 -18.26
CA ASP A 93 -0.45 -5.97 -18.48
C ASP A 93 0.20 -6.72 -17.33
N LEU A 94 -0.44 -6.83 -16.16
CA LEU A 94 0.14 -7.54 -15.01
C LEU A 94 0.25 -9.04 -15.31
N GLY A 95 1.41 -9.62 -15.04
CA GLY A 95 1.67 -11.04 -15.25
C GLY A 95 0.77 -11.93 -14.39
N GLU A 96 0.48 -13.15 -14.89
CA GLU A 96 -0.46 -14.09 -14.24
C GLU A 96 -0.05 -14.52 -12.84
N GLU A 97 1.24 -14.44 -12.51
CA GLU A 97 1.78 -14.78 -11.18
C GLU A 97 1.48 -13.71 -10.12
N PHE A 98 1.02 -12.53 -10.55
CA PHE A 98 0.77 -11.39 -9.71
C PHE A 98 -0.72 -11.08 -9.57
N ALA A 99 -1.05 -10.38 -8.52
CA ALA A 99 -2.38 -9.80 -8.30
C ALA A 99 -2.22 -8.37 -7.76
N PHE A 100 -3.23 -7.55 -7.91
CA PHE A 100 -3.24 -6.24 -7.27
C PHE A 100 -4.57 -5.98 -6.58
N ASP A 101 -4.51 -5.17 -5.55
CA ASP A 101 -5.66 -4.69 -4.79
C ASP A 101 -5.58 -3.16 -4.69
N CYS A 102 -6.66 -2.47 -5.03
CA CYS A 102 -6.85 -1.04 -4.80
C CYS A 102 -8.34 -0.70 -4.67
N TYR A 103 -8.65 0.46 -4.10
CA TYR A 103 -10.03 0.90 -3.93
C TYR A 103 -10.72 1.24 -5.26
N GLU A 104 -9.97 1.75 -6.22
CA GLU A 104 -10.47 2.16 -7.52
C GLU A 104 -11.03 0.96 -8.30
N ASP A 105 -10.36 -0.19 -8.22
CA ASP A 105 -10.80 -1.45 -8.82
C ASP A 105 -11.81 -2.20 -7.96
N ASN A 106 -11.54 -2.32 -6.67
CA ASN A 106 -12.35 -3.11 -5.75
C ASN A 106 -12.73 -2.31 -4.51
N LYS A 107 -13.99 -1.90 -4.41
CA LYS A 107 -14.52 -1.11 -3.26
C LYS A 107 -14.44 -1.84 -1.92
N ARG A 108 -14.19 -3.15 -1.92
CA ARG A 108 -13.92 -3.94 -0.70
C ARG A 108 -12.51 -3.79 -0.19
N PHE A 109 -11.58 -3.23 -1.00
CA PHE A 109 -10.24 -2.93 -0.56
C PHE A 109 -10.28 -1.99 0.64
N ASN A 110 -9.73 -2.42 1.75
CA ASN A 110 -9.98 -1.81 3.04
C ASN A 110 -8.77 -1.14 3.65
N VAL A 111 -7.66 -1.17 2.97
CA VAL A 111 -6.46 -0.48 3.40
C VAL A 111 -6.64 1.01 3.12
N LEU A 112 -6.35 1.85 4.11
CA LEU A 112 -6.41 3.31 3.94
C LEU A 112 -5.18 3.79 3.19
N ILE A 113 -4.06 3.19 3.53
CA ILE A 113 -2.76 3.31 2.89
C ILE A 113 -2.21 1.87 2.82
N PRO A 114 -1.57 1.50 1.77
CA PRO A 114 -1.26 2.24 0.53
C PRO A 114 -2.47 2.38 -0.40
N THR A 115 -2.27 3.11 -1.51
CA THR A 115 -3.29 3.22 -2.55
C THR A 115 -3.50 1.89 -3.26
N PHE A 116 -2.39 1.15 -3.49
CA PHE A 116 -2.37 -0.19 -4.07
C PHE A 116 -1.52 -1.14 -3.24
N LYS A 117 -1.82 -2.43 -3.38
CA LYS A 117 -0.89 -3.52 -3.08
C LYS A 117 -0.74 -4.40 -4.32
N ILE A 118 0.50 -4.64 -4.75
CA ILE A 118 0.80 -5.67 -5.74
C ILE A 118 1.37 -6.86 -5.01
N ARG A 119 0.84 -8.06 -5.31
CA ARG A 119 1.12 -9.30 -4.58
C ARG A 119 1.65 -10.38 -5.48
N TYR A 120 2.55 -11.19 -4.94
CA TYR A 120 2.97 -12.44 -5.55
C TYR A 120 2.05 -13.59 -5.09
N LYS A 121 1.29 -14.19 -6.02
CA LYS A 121 0.23 -15.17 -5.72
C LYS A 121 0.74 -16.45 -5.06
N ASN A 122 1.95 -16.89 -5.41
CA ASN A 122 2.54 -18.14 -4.91
C ASN A 122 3.32 -17.91 -3.60
N SER A 123 2.86 -17.02 -2.76
CA SER A 123 3.45 -16.71 -1.47
C SER A 123 2.37 -16.39 -0.43
N TYR A 124 2.76 -16.39 0.83
CA TYR A 124 1.87 -16.07 1.94
C TYR A 124 2.56 -15.18 2.95
N ILE A 125 1.88 -14.11 3.36
CA ILE A 125 2.29 -13.25 4.47
C ILE A 125 1.11 -12.95 5.38
N LYS A 126 1.32 -13.04 6.68
CA LYS A 126 0.31 -12.65 7.68
C LYS A 126 0.76 -11.39 8.39
N GLU A 127 0.14 -10.28 8.03
CA GLU A 127 0.33 -9.02 8.75
C GLU A 127 -0.34 -9.08 10.12
N LYS A 128 0.43 -8.82 11.18
CA LYS A 128 -0.04 -8.81 12.56
C LYS A 128 -0.03 -7.41 13.15
N TYR A 129 -0.88 -6.54 12.67
CA TYR A 129 -1.11 -5.27 13.34
C TYR A 129 -2.44 -5.28 14.08
N TRP A 130 -2.46 -4.80 15.29
CA TRP A 130 -3.69 -4.68 16.08
C TRP A 130 -4.73 -3.75 15.43
N TYR A 131 -4.27 -2.84 14.58
CA TYR A 131 -5.08 -1.88 13.84
C TYR A 131 -5.34 -2.28 12.39
N THR A 132 -4.92 -3.47 11.98
CA THR A 132 -5.13 -3.92 10.59
C THR A 132 -6.61 -4.08 10.32
N LEU A 133 -7.11 -3.30 9.38
CA LEU A 133 -8.47 -3.44 8.91
C LEU A 133 -8.62 -4.80 8.21
N PRO A 134 -9.79 -5.46 8.36
CA PRO A 134 -10.00 -6.74 7.71
C PRO A 134 -9.82 -6.61 6.19
N ASN A 135 -8.88 -7.35 5.64
CA ASN A 135 -8.79 -7.44 4.19
C ASN A 135 -9.98 -8.25 3.68
N ARG A 136 -10.73 -7.69 2.74
CA ARG A 136 -11.93 -8.28 2.15
C ARG A 136 -11.76 -8.56 0.66
N CYS A 137 -10.55 -8.39 0.13
CA CYS A 137 -10.21 -8.72 -1.24
C CYS A 137 -9.85 -10.21 -1.35
N LYS A 138 -10.22 -10.82 -2.44
CA LYS A 138 -9.70 -12.14 -2.81
C LYS A 138 -8.21 -11.97 -3.18
N ASN A 139 -7.38 -12.96 -2.92
CA ASN A 139 -5.93 -12.98 -3.20
C ASN A 139 -5.10 -12.05 -2.31
N SER A 140 -5.53 -11.83 -1.08
CA SER A 140 -4.94 -10.86 -0.17
C SER A 140 -3.78 -11.37 0.70
N ASP A 141 -3.31 -12.58 0.46
CA ASP A 141 -2.40 -13.27 1.38
C ASP A 141 -0.93 -13.33 0.90
N GLY A 142 -0.66 -12.93 -0.34
CA GLY A 142 0.70 -12.94 -0.93
C GLY A 142 1.61 -11.86 -0.39
N ILE A 143 2.93 -12.10 -0.40
CA ILE A 143 3.96 -11.08 -0.19
C ILE A 143 3.72 -9.96 -1.19
N PHE A 144 3.89 -8.72 -0.76
CA PHE A 144 3.45 -7.55 -1.50
C PHE A 144 4.45 -6.41 -1.46
N ILE A 145 4.28 -5.49 -2.40
CA ILE A 145 4.82 -4.13 -2.35
C ILE A 145 3.66 -3.15 -2.18
N ASP A 146 3.92 -2.07 -1.48
CA ASP A 146 2.97 -0.98 -1.24
C ASP A 146 3.22 0.16 -2.22
N ILE A 147 2.15 0.61 -2.90
CA ILE A 147 2.21 1.76 -3.79
C ILE A 147 1.33 2.85 -3.23
N VAL A 148 1.95 3.99 -2.93
CA VAL A 148 1.27 5.17 -2.41
C VAL A 148 1.12 6.22 -3.49
N ALA A 149 -0.02 6.90 -3.51
CA ALA A 149 -0.23 8.04 -4.38
C ALA A 149 0.21 9.32 -3.68
N LEU A 150 1.09 10.09 -4.31
CA LEU A 150 1.50 11.42 -3.85
C LEU A 150 0.56 12.46 -4.43
N MET A 151 0.08 13.36 -3.59
CA MET A 151 -0.77 14.49 -3.98
C MET A 151 -0.24 15.79 -3.42
N GLY A 152 -0.55 16.89 -4.07
CA GLY A 152 -0.28 18.22 -3.56
C GLY A 152 -1.01 18.49 -2.23
N ILE A 153 -0.38 19.22 -1.34
CA ILE A 153 -0.91 19.63 -0.04
C ILE A 153 -0.69 21.13 0.18
N PRO A 154 -1.40 21.77 1.13
CA PRO A 154 -1.15 23.17 1.47
C PRO A 154 0.31 23.43 1.84
N GLU A 155 0.88 24.52 1.31
CA GLU A 155 2.22 24.97 1.69
C GLU A 155 2.24 25.59 3.09
N ASP A 156 1.13 26.26 3.50
CA ASP A 156 1.02 26.81 4.86
C ASP A 156 0.85 25.65 5.88
N PRO A 157 1.80 25.49 6.82
CA PRO A 157 1.72 24.43 7.83
C PRO A 157 0.44 24.48 8.67
N LYS A 158 -0.14 25.65 8.89
CA LYS A 158 -1.39 25.78 9.65
C LYS A 158 -2.60 25.26 8.87
N GLU A 159 -2.64 25.50 7.57
CA GLU A 159 -3.69 24.95 6.69
C GLU A 159 -3.52 23.43 6.56
N HIS A 160 -2.31 22.97 6.35
CA HIS A 160 -2.00 21.52 6.32
C HIS A 160 -2.43 20.85 7.62
N TYR A 161 -2.08 21.41 8.79
CA TYR A 161 -2.52 20.88 10.08
C TYR A 161 -4.04 20.83 10.25
N LYS A 162 -4.75 21.88 9.81
CA LYS A 162 -6.23 21.90 9.82
C LYS A 162 -6.81 20.78 8.95
N LEU A 163 -6.22 20.55 7.78
CA LEU A 163 -6.63 19.50 6.85
C LEU A 163 -6.42 18.12 7.47
N ILE A 164 -5.26 17.85 8.05
CA ILE A 164 -4.97 16.61 8.77
C ILE A 164 -5.99 16.40 9.90
N LYS A 165 -6.24 17.41 10.74
CA LYS A 165 -7.21 17.31 11.84
C LYS A 165 -8.63 17.04 11.35
N TYR A 166 -9.02 17.65 10.24
CA TYR A 166 -10.31 17.41 9.60
C TYR A 166 -10.44 15.98 9.09
N SER A 167 -9.40 15.47 8.45
CA SER A 167 -9.35 14.10 7.93
C SER A 167 -9.35 13.07 9.06
N LYS A 168 -8.57 13.28 10.11
CA LYS A 168 -8.55 12.45 11.34
C LYS A 168 -9.95 12.24 11.92
N ARG A 169 -10.70 13.32 12.08
CA ARG A 169 -12.06 13.26 12.65
C ARG A 169 -13.02 12.37 11.85
N ARG A 170 -12.77 12.20 10.55
CA ARG A 170 -13.57 11.34 9.69
C ARG A 170 -13.07 9.91 9.64
N MET A 171 -11.75 9.76 9.71
CA MET A 171 -11.11 8.46 9.65
C MET A 171 -11.30 7.64 10.92
N VAL A 172 -11.20 8.27 12.11
CA VAL A 172 -11.32 7.56 13.39
C VAL A 172 -12.61 6.76 13.51
N PRO A 173 -13.81 7.34 13.25
CA PRO A 173 -15.06 6.56 13.28
C PRO A 173 -15.08 5.44 12.24
N TYR A 174 -14.54 5.67 11.04
CA TYR A 174 -14.43 4.64 10.02
C TYR A 174 -13.60 3.45 10.49
N VAL A 175 -12.39 3.72 11.01
CA VAL A 175 -11.48 2.68 11.53
C VAL A 175 -12.11 1.96 12.70
N ALA A 176 -12.75 2.67 13.62
CA ALA A 176 -13.40 2.06 14.77
C ALA A 176 -14.53 1.10 14.35
N LEU A 177 -15.41 1.51 13.44
CA LEU A 177 -16.47 0.66 12.92
C LEU A 177 -15.92 -0.60 12.25
N ASP A 178 -14.91 -0.43 11.42
CA ASP A 178 -14.39 -1.54 10.62
C ASP A 178 -13.48 -2.48 11.42
N ALA A 179 -12.56 -1.95 12.22
CA ALA A 179 -11.64 -2.76 13.01
C ALA A 179 -12.31 -3.48 14.18
N PHE A 180 -13.15 -2.78 14.93
CA PHE A 180 -13.74 -3.32 16.17
C PHE A 180 -15.09 -4.00 15.93
N LEU A 181 -15.96 -3.38 15.14
CA LEU A 181 -17.31 -3.92 14.90
C LEU A 181 -17.40 -4.80 13.67
N ARG A 182 -16.33 -4.89 12.87
CA ARG A 182 -16.29 -5.66 11.62
C ARG A 182 -17.38 -5.23 10.61
N ILE A 183 -17.87 -4.01 10.75
CA ILE A 183 -18.83 -3.39 9.84
C ILE A 183 -18.04 -2.55 8.85
N HIS A 184 -18.15 -2.86 7.56
CA HIS A 184 -17.49 -2.05 6.53
C HIS A 184 -18.36 -0.86 6.13
N PRO A 185 -18.04 0.38 6.59
CA PRO A 185 -18.88 1.53 6.32
C PRO A 185 -18.54 2.15 4.96
N TYR A 186 -18.99 1.53 3.88
CA TYR A 186 -18.69 1.95 2.50
C TYR A 186 -18.91 3.46 2.24
N GLY A 187 -20.01 4.01 2.76
CA GLY A 187 -20.30 5.43 2.60
C GLY A 187 -19.28 6.35 3.27
N MET A 188 -18.69 5.93 4.39
CA MET A 188 -17.61 6.67 5.05
C MET A 188 -16.31 6.56 4.26
N LYS A 189 -15.97 5.36 3.77
CA LYS A 189 -14.80 5.15 2.90
C LYS A 189 -14.89 6.01 1.64
N LYS A 190 -16.06 6.03 0.99
CA LYS A 190 -16.30 6.88 -0.17
C LYS A 190 -16.07 8.36 0.15
N LYS A 191 -16.60 8.87 1.27
CA LYS A 191 -16.39 10.27 1.68
C LYS A 191 -14.93 10.62 1.95
N LEU A 192 -14.15 9.66 2.48
CA LEU A 192 -12.69 9.84 2.65
C LEU A 192 -11.98 9.94 1.29
N LYS A 193 -12.32 9.06 0.35
CA LYS A 193 -11.75 9.10 -1.00
C LYS A 193 -12.21 10.33 -1.81
N ASP A 194 -13.44 10.80 -1.62
CA ASP A 194 -13.92 12.04 -2.23
C ASP A 194 -13.19 13.27 -1.66
N LEU A 195 -12.85 13.27 -0.36
CA LEU A 195 -12.03 14.30 0.26
C LEU A 195 -10.60 14.29 -0.31
N GLU A 196 -10.00 13.11 -0.39
CA GLU A 196 -8.65 12.91 -0.97
C GLU A 196 -8.59 13.51 -2.39
N ARG A 197 -9.56 13.16 -3.24
CA ARG A 197 -9.64 13.69 -4.60
C ARG A 197 -9.79 15.22 -4.61
N LYS A 198 -10.67 15.76 -3.79
CA LYS A 198 -10.87 17.21 -3.71
C LYS A 198 -9.58 17.95 -3.33
N VAL A 199 -8.84 17.43 -2.37
CA VAL A 199 -7.57 18.02 -1.95
C VAL A 199 -6.52 17.91 -3.06
N ALA A 200 -6.41 16.74 -3.70
CA ALA A 200 -5.49 16.57 -4.82
C ALA A 200 -5.77 17.55 -5.98
N GLU A 201 -7.04 17.79 -6.28
CA GLU A 201 -7.45 18.76 -7.31
C GLU A 201 -7.14 20.21 -6.88
N GLU A 202 -7.42 20.57 -5.62
CA GLU A 202 -7.23 21.93 -5.07
C GLU A 202 -5.74 22.32 -4.98
N TYR A 203 -4.87 21.37 -4.64
CA TYR A 203 -3.44 21.60 -4.44
C TYR A 203 -2.57 20.96 -5.53
N ARG A 204 -3.13 20.77 -6.73
CA ARG A 204 -2.43 20.09 -7.85
C ARG A 204 -1.05 20.68 -8.14
N ASP A 205 -0.94 22.00 -8.12
CA ASP A 205 0.28 22.72 -8.51
C ASP A 205 1.15 23.08 -7.28
N SER A 206 0.83 22.54 -6.10
CA SER A 206 1.64 22.75 -4.91
C SER A 206 3.01 22.08 -5.03
N PRO A 207 4.10 22.77 -4.67
CA PRO A 207 5.43 22.14 -4.58
C PRO A 207 5.55 21.18 -3.40
N MET A 208 4.61 21.23 -2.46
CA MET A 208 4.56 20.34 -1.30
C MET A 208 3.67 19.14 -1.64
N VAL A 209 4.19 17.94 -1.43
CA VAL A 209 3.46 16.70 -1.67
C VAL A 209 3.42 15.82 -0.43
N SER A 210 2.35 15.04 -0.31
CA SER A 210 2.20 14.02 0.73
C SER A 210 1.51 12.80 0.16
N GLN A 211 1.71 11.67 0.79
CA GLN A 211 1.11 10.39 0.36
C GLN A 211 -0.40 10.33 0.57
N THR A 212 -0.98 11.20 1.38
CA THR A 212 -2.45 11.33 1.55
C THR A 212 -2.78 12.34 2.66
N VAL A 213 -3.96 12.93 2.59
CA VAL A 213 -4.53 13.74 3.68
C VAL A 213 -5.26 12.91 4.74
N ILE A 214 -5.32 11.60 4.54
CA ILE A 214 -6.11 10.70 5.39
C ILE A 214 -5.28 10.15 6.55
N ILE A 215 -3.95 10.21 6.46
CA ILE A 215 -3.05 9.61 7.46
C ILE A 215 -2.64 10.60 8.53
N PRO A 216 -2.88 10.24 9.77
CA PRO A 216 -2.56 11.08 10.89
C PRO A 216 -1.35 10.61 11.73
N PHE A 217 -0.53 9.70 11.31
CA PHE A 217 0.47 9.03 12.14
C PHE A 217 1.94 9.38 11.82
N GLN A 218 2.18 10.53 11.23
CA GLN A 218 3.52 11.10 11.17
C GLN A 218 3.53 12.36 12.04
N ASP A 219 3.97 12.21 13.27
CA ASP A 219 4.54 13.29 14.08
C ASP A 219 6.04 13.35 13.81
#